data_1da81eaf83a62e14f699846cc23488d3
#
_entry.id   1da81eaf83a62e14f699846cc23488d3
#
_cell.length_a   1.000
_cell.length_b   1.000
_cell.length_c   1.000
_cell.angle_alpha   90.00
_cell.angle_beta   90.00
_cell.angle_gamma   90.00
#
_symmetry.space_group_name_H-M   'P 1'
#
loop_
_entity.id
_entity.type
_entity.pdbx_description
1 polymer ?
#
loop_
_entity_poly.entity_id
_entity_poly.type
_entity_poly.pdbx_seq_one_letter_code
_entity_poly.pdbx_strand_id
1 'polypeptide(L)'
;ERHLPISVLLFGMGTDMHTASLFPDGDNLKKALSSNAPILLPMRAKSSSEARITLSAKVLNHSKIKHLVIFGEEKRAAFEKATDLPNIRAPISAVLPGASVHWAS
;
A
#
# COMPACT_ATOMS: atom_id res chain seq x y z
N GLU A 1 18.47 -0.75 6.59
CA GLU A 1 17.96 -1.16 7.89
C GLU A 1 18.22 -0.16 9.01
N ARG A 2 19.34 0.63 8.90
CA ARG A 2 19.66 1.66 9.89
C ARG A 2 18.56 2.69 10.07
N HIS A 3 17.74 2.91 9.03
CA HIS A 3 16.70 3.92 9.00
C HIS A 3 15.33 3.34 9.31
N LEU A 4 15.26 2.08 9.67
CA LEU A 4 14.01 1.44 10.06
C LEU A 4 13.93 1.36 11.58
N PRO A 5 12.71 1.42 12.15
CA PRO A 5 11.44 1.64 11.47
C PRO A 5 11.30 3.07 10.94
N ILE A 6 10.39 3.23 9.98
CA ILE A 6 10.09 4.56 9.42
C ILE A 6 9.40 5.39 10.49
N SER A 7 9.87 6.63 10.70
CA SER A 7 9.27 7.51 11.70
C SER A 7 7.92 8.04 11.26
N VAL A 8 7.85 8.55 10.03
CA VAL A 8 6.60 9.07 9.46
C VAL A 8 6.48 8.52 8.05
N LEU A 9 5.36 7.87 7.76
CA LEU A 9 5.04 7.37 6.43
C LEU A 9 3.91 8.21 5.85
N LEU A 10 4.21 8.88 4.75
CA LEU A 10 3.21 9.59 3.96
C LEU A 10 3.01 8.76 2.70
N PHE A 11 1.79 8.29 2.46
CA PHE A 11 1.54 7.41 1.33
C PHE A 11 0.26 7.78 0.60
N GLY A 12 0.20 7.37 -0.66
CA GLY A 12 -0.97 7.57 -1.50
C GLY A 12 -1.60 6.25 -1.89
N MET A 13 -2.63 6.33 -2.73
CA MET A 13 -3.34 5.16 -3.21
C MET A 13 -3.77 5.41 -4.65
N GLY A 14 -3.67 4.38 -5.51
CA GLY A 14 -4.24 4.43 -6.84
C GLY A 14 -5.71 4.06 -6.83
N THR A 15 -6.42 4.33 -7.93
CA THR A 15 -7.84 3.96 -8.05
C THR A 15 -8.04 2.44 -8.06
N ASP A 16 -7.00 1.67 -8.36
CA ASP A 16 -6.99 0.21 -8.25
C ASP A 16 -6.68 -0.27 -6.83
N MET A 17 -6.56 0.67 -5.88
CA MET A 17 -6.29 0.39 -4.47
C MET A 17 -4.87 -0.03 -4.17
N HIS A 18 -3.93 0.20 -5.12
CA HIS A 18 -2.53 -0.05 -4.83
C HIS A 18 -1.94 1.04 -3.94
N THR A 19 -0.91 0.71 -3.18
CA THR A 19 -0.08 1.67 -2.45
C THR A 19 1.36 1.18 -2.51
N ALA A 20 2.32 2.13 -2.54
CA ALA A 20 3.70 1.81 -2.87
C ALA A 20 3.69 1.06 -4.20
N SER A 21 4.35 -0.08 -4.31
CA SER A 21 4.20 -0.95 -5.49
C SER A 21 3.51 -2.27 -5.13
N LEU A 22 2.58 -2.22 -4.17
CA LEU A 22 1.72 -3.33 -3.80
C LEU A 22 0.46 -3.26 -4.67
N PHE A 23 0.47 -3.95 -5.81
CA PHE A 23 -0.62 -3.93 -6.79
C PHE A 23 -1.54 -5.13 -6.61
N PRO A 24 -2.88 -4.94 -6.77
CA PRO A 24 -3.82 -6.06 -6.67
C PRO A 24 -3.51 -7.22 -7.61
N ASP A 25 -2.93 -6.93 -8.78
CA ASP A 25 -2.54 -7.94 -9.76
C ASP A 25 -1.04 -8.23 -9.75
N GLY A 26 -0.35 -7.85 -8.67
CA GLY A 26 1.09 -8.04 -8.56
C GLY A 26 1.48 -9.50 -8.39
N ASP A 27 2.54 -9.93 -9.07
CA ASP A 27 2.99 -11.31 -9.04
C ASP A 27 3.53 -11.75 -7.68
N ASN A 28 4.11 -10.84 -6.90
CA ASN A 28 4.63 -11.13 -5.56
C ASN A 28 3.78 -10.52 -4.45
N LEU A 29 2.54 -10.14 -4.76
CA LEU A 29 1.70 -9.44 -3.77
C LEU A 29 1.48 -10.28 -2.51
N LYS A 30 1.13 -11.54 -2.68
CA LYS A 30 0.87 -12.41 -1.52
C LYS A 30 2.09 -12.48 -0.61
N LYS A 31 3.29 -12.61 -1.19
CA LYS A 31 4.52 -12.62 -0.44
C LYS A 31 4.79 -11.28 0.25
N ALA A 32 4.51 -10.19 -0.44
CA ALA A 32 4.72 -8.83 0.09
C ALA A 32 3.79 -8.52 1.27
N LEU A 33 2.62 -9.16 1.31
CA LEU A 33 1.65 -8.99 2.40
C LEU A 33 1.93 -9.93 3.59
N SER A 34 2.83 -10.88 3.41
CA SER A 34 3.14 -11.89 4.42
C SER A 34 3.91 -11.28 5.60
N SER A 35 3.68 -11.81 6.79
CA SER A 35 4.44 -11.44 7.98
C SER A 35 5.92 -11.82 7.89
N ASN A 36 6.26 -12.72 6.96
CA ASN A 36 7.64 -13.17 6.74
C ASN A 36 8.29 -12.51 5.53
N ALA A 37 7.66 -11.47 4.98
CA ALA A 37 8.18 -10.82 3.79
C ALA A 37 9.55 -10.17 4.04
N PRO A 38 10.45 -10.17 3.04
CA PRO A 38 11.68 -9.38 3.15
C PRO A 38 11.36 -7.90 3.13
N ILE A 39 12.33 -7.06 3.45
CA ILE A 39 12.16 -5.60 3.47
C ILE A 39 11.78 -5.09 2.08
N LEU A 40 12.49 -5.55 1.06
CA LEU A 40 12.26 -5.17 -0.34
C LEU A 40 12.02 -6.41 -1.18
N LEU A 41 11.17 -6.30 -2.17
CA LEU A 41 10.96 -7.39 -3.14
C LEU A 41 10.50 -6.82 -4.48
N PRO A 42 10.80 -7.55 -5.59
CA PRO A 42 10.36 -7.11 -6.91
C PRO A 42 8.86 -7.30 -7.07
N MET A 43 8.26 -6.49 -7.94
CA MET A 43 6.82 -6.56 -8.20
C MET A 43 6.57 -6.27 -9.67
N ARG A 44 5.83 -7.15 -10.34
CA ARG A 44 5.35 -6.94 -11.69
C ARG A 44 3.85 -7.10 -11.69
N ALA A 45 3.17 -6.23 -12.41
CA ALA A 45 1.72 -6.25 -12.51
C ALA A 45 1.30 -5.84 -13.91
N LYS A 46 0.17 -6.35 -14.37
CA LYS A 46 -0.37 -5.97 -15.68
C LYS A 46 -0.73 -4.48 -15.71
N SER A 47 -1.12 -3.94 -14.57
CA SER A 47 -1.47 -2.53 -14.44
C SER A 47 -0.27 -1.60 -14.49
N SER A 48 0.95 -2.13 -14.45
CA SER A 48 2.17 -1.35 -14.52
C SER A 48 3.06 -1.87 -15.62
N SER A 49 3.45 -1.00 -16.56
CA SER A 49 4.29 -1.37 -17.70
C SER A 49 5.74 -1.65 -17.30
N GLU A 50 6.14 -1.26 -16.09
CA GLU A 50 7.52 -1.40 -15.65
C GLU A 50 7.64 -2.35 -14.47
N ALA A 51 8.78 -3.05 -14.39
CA ALA A 51 9.13 -3.81 -13.21
C ALA A 51 9.45 -2.83 -12.08
N ARG A 52 8.98 -3.13 -10.88
CA ARG A 52 9.16 -2.27 -9.73
C ARG A 52 9.75 -3.01 -8.54
N ILE A 53 10.24 -2.26 -7.57
CA ILE A 53 10.68 -2.80 -6.30
C ILE A 53 9.85 -2.10 -5.23
N THR A 54 9.29 -2.87 -4.31
CA THR A 54 8.44 -2.31 -3.26
C THR A 54 8.95 -2.67 -1.87
N LEU A 55 8.67 -1.79 -0.90
CA LEU A 55 8.75 -2.16 0.50
C LEU A 55 7.58 -3.09 0.80
N SER A 56 7.80 -4.06 1.67
CA SER A 56 6.72 -4.98 2.06
C SER A 56 5.72 -4.29 2.97
N ALA A 57 4.51 -4.84 3.06
CA ALA A 57 3.47 -4.30 3.93
C ALA A 57 3.93 -4.29 5.39
N LYS A 58 4.67 -5.30 5.81
CA LYS A 58 5.21 -5.38 7.16
C LYS A 58 6.07 -4.15 7.50
N VAL A 59 6.95 -3.74 6.58
CA VAL A 59 7.80 -2.57 6.80
C VAL A 59 6.98 -1.30 6.87
N LEU A 60 6.01 -1.15 5.95
CA LEU A 60 5.14 0.02 5.94
C LEU A 60 4.32 0.11 7.23
N ASN A 61 3.82 -1.01 7.71
CA ASN A 61 3.00 -1.06 8.93
C ASN A 61 3.79 -0.81 10.21
N HIS A 62 5.09 -1.02 10.21
CA HIS A 62 5.92 -0.73 11.37
C HIS A 62 6.28 0.74 11.49
N SER A 63 5.83 1.58 10.55
CA SER A 63 6.01 3.03 10.64
C SER A 63 5.35 3.56 11.92
N LYS A 64 6.00 4.49 12.58
CA LYS A 64 5.49 5.03 13.85
C LYS A 64 4.26 5.88 13.65
N ILE A 65 4.24 6.69 12.60
CA ILE A 65 3.12 7.56 12.24
C ILE A 65 2.84 7.37 10.76
N LYS A 66 1.57 7.16 10.40
CA LYS A 66 1.16 6.93 9.01
C LYS A 66 0.08 7.91 8.61
N HIS A 67 0.23 8.51 7.44
CA HIS A 67 -0.77 9.40 6.85
C HIS A 67 -1.03 8.99 5.41
N LEU A 68 -2.29 8.68 5.10
CA LEU A 68 -2.74 8.46 3.73
C LEU A 68 -3.30 9.76 3.20
N VAL A 69 -2.82 10.21 2.04
CA VAL A 69 -3.30 11.43 1.38
C VAL A 69 -3.88 11.04 0.03
N ILE A 70 -5.14 11.36 -0.20
CA ILE A 70 -5.83 11.08 -1.46
C ILE A 70 -6.59 12.31 -1.94
N PHE A 71 -6.69 12.46 -3.25
CA PHE A 71 -7.39 13.57 -3.89
C PHE A 71 -8.42 13.05 -4.87
N GLY A 72 -9.55 13.75 -4.94
CA GLY A 72 -10.58 13.47 -5.94
C GLY A 72 -11.60 12.44 -5.51
N GLU A 73 -12.76 12.48 -6.19
CA GLU A 73 -13.88 11.58 -5.87
C GLU A 73 -13.62 10.12 -6.24
N GLU A 74 -12.87 9.89 -7.33
CA GLU A 74 -12.56 8.54 -7.76
C GLU A 74 -11.76 7.77 -6.71
N LYS A 75 -10.75 8.44 -6.13
CA LYS A 75 -9.93 7.81 -5.10
C LYS A 75 -10.68 7.66 -3.80
N ARG A 76 -11.57 8.63 -3.49
CA ARG A 76 -12.41 8.51 -2.30
C ARG A 76 -13.33 7.29 -2.40
N ALA A 77 -13.97 7.11 -3.57
CA ALA A 77 -14.84 5.96 -3.79
C ALA A 77 -14.07 4.65 -3.71
N ALA A 78 -12.85 4.62 -4.29
CA ALA A 78 -11.99 3.43 -4.21
C ALA A 78 -11.60 3.13 -2.77
N PHE A 79 -11.29 4.16 -1.99
CA PHE A 79 -10.93 4.00 -0.59
C PHE A 79 -12.09 3.39 0.22
N GLU A 80 -13.29 3.91 0.04
CA GLU A 80 -14.47 3.42 0.76
C GLU A 80 -14.75 1.95 0.41
N LYS A 81 -14.61 1.59 -0.85
CA LYS A 81 -14.78 0.22 -1.31
C LYS A 81 -13.68 -0.70 -0.76
N ALA A 82 -12.47 -0.19 -0.68
CA ALA A 82 -11.32 -0.98 -0.21
C ALA A 82 -11.49 -1.47 1.22
N THR A 83 -12.18 -0.71 2.06
CA THR A 83 -12.36 -1.09 3.48
C THR A 83 -13.16 -2.38 3.63
N ASP A 84 -13.91 -2.78 2.60
CA ASP A 84 -14.71 -4.01 2.62
C ASP A 84 -14.07 -5.16 1.85
N LEU A 85 -12.86 -4.97 1.34
CA LEU A 85 -12.19 -5.99 0.54
C LEU A 85 -10.99 -6.60 1.28
N PRO A 86 -10.68 -7.88 0.98
CA PRO A 86 -9.48 -8.48 1.56
C PRO A 86 -8.21 -7.82 1.02
N ASN A 87 -7.13 -7.87 1.79
CA ASN A 87 -5.88 -7.22 1.46
C ASN A 87 -5.32 -7.62 0.09
N ILE A 88 -5.52 -8.86 -0.32
CA ILE A 88 -5.01 -9.34 -1.61
C ILE A 88 -5.70 -8.66 -2.79
N ARG A 89 -6.93 -8.18 -2.60
CA ARG A 89 -7.68 -7.46 -3.64
C ARG A 89 -7.56 -5.95 -3.49
N ALA A 90 -7.30 -5.47 -2.30
CA ALA A 90 -7.14 -4.06 -2.00
C ALA A 90 -5.90 -3.88 -1.11
N PRO A 91 -4.70 -3.85 -1.72
CA PRO A 91 -3.46 -3.77 -0.93
C PRO A 91 -3.40 -2.59 0.03
N ILE A 92 -4.09 -1.48 -0.28
CA ILE A 92 -4.15 -0.34 0.64
C ILE A 92 -4.67 -0.75 2.01
N SER A 93 -5.60 -1.72 2.06
CA SER A 93 -6.18 -2.17 3.32
C SER A 93 -5.16 -2.81 4.25
N ALA A 94 -4.07 -3.35 3.70
CA ALA A 94 -3.01 -3.93 4.52
C ALA A 94 -2.21 -2.87 5.26
N VAL A 95 -2.20 -1.63 4.78
CA VAL A 95 -1.39 -0.54 5.34
C VAL A 95 -2.25 0.49 6.09
N LEU A 96 -3.57 0.40 5.99
CA LEU A 96 -4.48 1.35 6.64
C LEU A 96 -4.51 1.32 8.17
N PRO A 97 -4.38 0.18 8.85
CA PRO A 97 -4.51 0.17 10.31
C PRO A 97 -3.57 1.19 10.97
N GLY A 98 -4.15 2.06 11.80
CA GLY A 98 -3.39 3.09 12.49
C GLY A 98 -3.06 4.33 11.68
N ALA A 99 -3.48 4.40 10.41
CA ALA A 99 -3.20 5.55 9.56
C ALA A 99 -4.28 6.63 9.71
N SER A 100 -3.84 7.89 9.63
CA SER A 100 -4.77 9.02 9.49
C SER A 100 -5.03 9.25 8.01
N VAL A 101 -6.28 9.39 7.62
CA VAL A 101 -6.67 9.55 6.22
C VAL A 101 -7.04 11.00 5.96
N HIS A 102 -6.45 11.58 4.91
CA HIS A 102 -6.68 12.95 4.49
C HIS A 102 -7.20 12.97 3.07
N TRP A 103 -8.37 13.55 2.85
CA TRP A 103 -8.97 13.66 1.53
C TRP A 103 -9.25 15.10 1.18
N ALA A 104 -9.05 15.45 -0.09
CA ALA A 104 -9.42 16.74 -0.64
C ALA A 104 -10.02 16.54 -2.03
N SER A 105 -10.97 17.40 -2.38
CA SER A 105 -11.67 17.33 -3.66
C SER A 105 -10.78 17.70 -4.87
#